data_55b68e29bae79be09449eef91fdb1c64
#
_entry.id   55b68e29bae79be09449eef91fdb1c64
#
_cell.length_a   1.000
_cell.length_b   1.000
_cell.length_c   1.000
_cell.angle_alpha   90.00
_cell.angle_beta   90.00
_cell.angle_gamma   90.00
#
_symmetry.space_group_name_H-M   'P 1'
#
loop_
_entity.id
_entity.type
_entity.pdbx_description
1 polymer ?
#
loop_
_entity_poly.entity_id
_entity_poly.type
_entity_poly.pdbx_seq_one_letter_code
_entity_poly.pdbx_strand_id
1 'polypeptide(L)'
;MKKAYDDYTSYLDKDEASSLNNSLNGTYEGVGISISNEIPGLIVKVYADSPAKKAGLQENDYITAINSQEIINLTGNDIAKLIKESQNKKVSLTIKRGEEIFNVDLNVETLSVPAIDYKVLSNDNKKVGYLAISTFSNTLGSQVKNALEEMESAGIESLILDLRNNGGGLLSAAVDVANLFLEKGKAIYGLEGKDGKDTKFYYDTTSTRREYPIVVLMNGATASASEILASALIDSYGATSVGTTSYGKGKVQQTKQLSDGSLVKYTTSLWVTPNNECIDTYGISPEYGVELDIKYDEDDNIIGLTDTQLAKARSLLGLPEYDETNPKYEEKMNSGDSANQAAQNSLENNIESGSN
;
A
#
# COMPACT_ATOMS: atom_id res chain seq x y z
N MET A 1 4.41 33.19 -9.99
CA MET A 1 4.67 31.92 -10.70
C MET A 1 3.58 30.84 -10.54
N LYS A 2 2.49 31.09 -9.80
CA LYS A 2 1.42 30.08 -9.49
C LYS A 2 0.36 29.86 -10.59
N LYS A 3 0.41 30.52 -11.75
CA LYS A 3 -0.66 30.46 -12.78
C LYS A 3 -0.35 29.61 -14.03
N ALA A 4 0.80 28.93 -14.11
CA ALA A 4 1.20 28.15 -15.29
C ALA A 4 1.24 26.63 -15.04
N TYR A 5 0.92 26.16 -13.84
CA TYR A 5 1.07 24.76 -13.44
C TYR A 5 -0.24 24.26 -12.86
N ASP A 6 -0.48 22.96 -13.01
CA ASP A 6 -1.61 22.29 -12.40
C ASP A 6 -1.38 22.03 -10.90
N ASP A 7 -2.44 21.57 -10.20
CA ASP A 7 -2.41 21.34 -8.75
C ASP A 7 -1.43 20.22 -8.32
N TYR A 8 -0.94 19.43 -9.27
CA TYR A 8 -0.01 18.32 -9.03
C TYR A 8 1.46 18.68 -9.28
N THR A 9 1.73 19.88 -9.81
CA THR A 9 3.11 20.36 -10.02
C THR A 9 3.63 20.97 -8.73
N SER A 10 4.73 20.43 -8.21
CA SER A 10 5.31 20.84 -6.93
C SER A 10 6.84 20.85 -6.97
N TYR A 11 7.41 21.71 -6.14
CA TYR A 11 8.83 21.69 -5.78
C TYR A 11 8.96 20.94 -4.46
N LEU A 12 9.91 20.04 -4.38
CA LEU A 12 10.28 19.25 -3.21
C LEU A 12 11.70 19.65 -2.82
N ASP A 13 11.92 20.01 -1.57
CA ASP A 13 13.27 20.25 -1.05
C ASP A 13 14.07 18.94 -0.97
N LYS A 14 15.31 18.98 -0.47
CA LYS A 14 16.19 17.79 -0.42
C LYS A 14 15.64 16.68 0.46
N ASP A 15 15.02 17.02 1.57
CA ASP A 15 14.52 16.06 2.55
C ASP A 15 13.24 15.43 2.03
N GLU A 16 12.33 16.23 1.46
CA GLU A 16 11.13 15.77 0.76
C GLU A 16 11.48 14.91 -0.46
N ALA A 17 12.49 15.32 -1.25
CA ALA A 17 12.99 14.57 -2.39
C ALA A 17 13.58 13.20 -1.98
N SER A 18 14.35 13.18 -0.90
CA SER A 18 14.89 11.93 -0.34
C SER A 18 13.77 11.01 0.16
N SER A 19 12.79 11.56 0.86
CA SER A 19 11.64 10.81 1.37
C SER A 19 10.82 10.21 0.22
N LEU A 20 10.53 10.99 -0.83
CA LEU A 20 9.84 10.50 -2.03
C LEU A 20 10.64 9.38 -2.71
N ASN A 21 11.95 9.56 -2.91
CA ASN A 21 12.79 8.56 -3.55
C ASN A 21 12.84 7.24 -2.76
N ASN A 22 12.95 7.31 -1.43
CA ASN A 22 12.91 6.12 -0.57
C ASN A 22 11.56 5.40 -0.67
N SER A 23 10.47 6.13 -0.64
CA SER A 23 9.12 5.57 -0.82
C SER A 23 8.96 4.89 -2.18
N LEU A 24 9.39 5.55 -3.26
CA LEU A 24 9.31 4.99 -4.62
C LEU A 24 10.24 3.78 -4.80
N ASN A 25 11.40 3.78 -4.15
CA ASN A 25 12.29 2.62 -4.16
C ASN A 25 11.73 1.44 -3.34
N GLY A 26 10.78 1.69 -2.43
CA GLY A 26 10.26 0.66 -1.54
C GLY A 26 11.31 0.16 -0.56
N THR A 27 12.19 1.06 -0.12
CA THR A 27 13.26 0.74 0.83
C THR A 27 13.35 1.79 1.93
N TYR A 28 13.87 1.39 3.06
CA TYR A 28 14.18 2.28 4.17
C TYR A 28 15.47 1.87 4.86
N GLU A 29 16.12 2.79 5.51
CA GLU A 29 17.28 2.51 6.35
C GLU A 29 16.81 2.26 7.79
N GLY A 30 17.14 1.10 8.34
CA GLY A 30 16.72 0.71 9.68
C GLY A 30 17.20 -0.67 10.10
N VAL A 31 16.63 -1.17 11.18
CA VAL A 31 16.97 -2.49 11.73
C VAL A 31 15.87 -3.53 11.53
N GLY A 32 14.71 -3.15 10.96
CA GLY A 32 13.62 -4.07 10.64
C GLY A 32 12.62 -4.28 11.76
N ILE A 33 12.21 -3.19 12.41
CA ILE A 33 11.14 -3.17 13.41
C ILE A 33 10.12 -2.08 13.08
N SER A 34 8.89 -2.27 13.52
CA SER A 34 7.87 -1.23 13.60
C SER A 34 7.64 -0.90 15.07
N ILE A 35 7.57 0.40 15.39
CA ILE A 35 7.46 0.91 16.75
C ILE A 35 6.10 1.59 16.88
N SER A 36 5.40 1.36 17.98
CA SER A 36 4.12 2.01 18.29
C SER A 36 4.27 3.53 18.36
N ASN A 37 3.31 4.25 17.78
CA ASN A 37 3.21 5.71 17.94
C ASN A 37 2.52 6.09 19.27
N GLU A 38 1.70 5.20 19.81
CA GLU A 38 0.93 5.42 21.05
C GLU A 38 1.71 5.06 22.30
N ILE A 39 2.52 3.98 22.22
CA ILE A 39 3.29 3.45 23.35
C ILE A 39 4.78 3.59 23.01
N PRO A 40 5.48 4.57 23.56
CA PRO A 40 6.89 4.81 23.26
C PRO A 40 7.76 3.56 23.46
N GLY A 41 8.55 3.23 22.45
CA GLY A 41 9.49 2.12 22.50
C GLY A 41 8.90 0.73 22.30
N LEU A 42 7.57 0.55 22.28
CA LEU A 42 6.96 -0.76 22.04
C LEU A 42 7.19 -1.22 20.59
N ILE A 43 7.81 -2.39 20.42
CA ILE A 43 7.96 -3.06 19.13
C ILE A 43 6.66 -3.78 18.82
N VAL A 44 5.94 -3.31 17.81
CA VAL A 44 4.66 -3.90 17.36
C VAL A 44 4.85 -4.92 16.23
N LYS A 45 5.98 -4.86 15.50
CA LYS A 45 6.31 -5.82 14.45
C LYS A 45 7.81 -5.98 14.28
N VAL A 46 8.26 -7.20 14.01
CA VAL A 46 9.64 -7.52 13.62
C VAL A 46 9.60 -8.18 12.25
N TYR A 47 10.19 -7.52 11.26
CA TYR A 47 10.16 -7.97 9.87
C TYR A 47 11.09 -9.18 9.64
N ALA A 48 10.65 -10.11 8.79
CA ALA A 48 11.46 -11.26 8.37
C ALA A 48 12.78 -10.79 7.73
N ASP A 49 13.82 -11.61 7.80
CA ASP A 49 15.15 -11.40 7.22
C ASP A 49 15.90 -10.14 7.66
N SER A 50 15.32 -9.39 8.62
CA SER A 50 15.91 -8.16 9.16
C SER A 50 17.03 -8.41 10.18
N PRO A 51 17.91 -7.41 10.42
CA PRO A 51 18.88 -7.46 11.53
C PRO A 51 18.22 -7.73 12.89
N ALA A 52 17.09 -7.09 13.16
CA ALA A 52 16.32 -7.28 14.41
C ALA A 52 15.85 -8.73 14.57
N LYS A 53 15.32 -9.34 13.50
CA LYS A 53 14.87 -10.75 13.53
C LYS A 53 16.03 -11.71 13.76
N LYS A 54 17.14 -11.49 13.07
CA LYS A 54 18.37 -12.30 13.23
C LYS A 54 18.95 -12.21 14.63
N ALA A 55 18.80 -11.05 15.27
CA ALA A 55 19.25 -10.81 16.65
C ALA A 55 18.24 -11.29 17.71
N GLY A 56 17.09 -11.86 17.31
CA GLY A 56 16.12 -12.46 18.23
C GLY A 56 15.15 -11.46 18.87
N LEU A 57 15.01 -10.26 18.33
CA LEU A 57 13.95 -9.33 18.75
C LEU A 57 12.56 -9.88 18.41
N GLN A 58 11.58 -9.55 19.23
CA GLN A 58 10.21 -10.06 19.17
C GLN A 58 9.20 -8.93 19.27
N GLU A 59 8.00 -9.18 18.79
CA GLU A 59 6.85 -8.34 19.07
C GLU A 59 6.58 -8.30 20.58
N ASN A 60 6.16 -7.15 21.07
CA ASN A 60 6.01 -6.81 22.49
C ASN A 60 7.32 -6.64 23.29
N ASP A 61 8.47 -6.61 22.65
CA ASP A 61 9.67 -6.06 23.26
C ASP A 61 9.55 -4.53 23.39
N TYR A 62 10.19 -3.97 24.43
CA TYR A 62 10.29 -2.53 24.63
C TYR A 62 11.71 -2.05 24.48
N ILE A 63 11.94 -1.07 23.61
CA ILE A 63 13.18 -0.32 23.58
C ILE A 63 13.16 0.67 24.74
N THR A 64 14.16 0.63 25.62
CA THR A 64 14.28 1.57 26.76
C THR A 64 15.40 2.56 26.59
N ALA A 65 16.44 2.21 25.79
CA ALA A 65 17.53 3.12 25.45
C ALA A 65 18.12 2.81 24.06
N ILE A 66 18.71 3.80 23.43
CA ILE A 66 19.44 3.74 22.15
C ILE A 66 20.83 4.31 22.38
N ASN A 67 21.88 3.52 22.08
CA ASN A 67 23.27 3.93 22.29
C ASN A 67 23.51 4.48 23.70
N SER A 68 22.93 3.83 24.72
CA SER A 68 22.96 4.22 26.15
C SER A 68 22.20 5.52 26.49
N GLN A 69 21.47 6.10 25.55
CA GLN A 69 20.60 7.25 25.79
C GLN A 69 19.16 6.75 26.00
N GLU A 70 18.55 7.06 27.13
CA GLU A 70 17.15 6.76 27.41
C GLU A 70 16.21 7.46 26.43
N ILE A 71 15.13 6.77 26.03
CA ILE A 71 14.17 7.27 25.03
C ILE A 71 12.87 7.80 25.66
N ILE A 72 12.95 8.30 26.90
CA ILE A 72 11.80 8.83 27.63
C ILE A 72 11.17 9.98 26.82
N ASN A 73 9.85 9.91 26.60
CA ASN A 73 9.04 10.89 25.86
C ASN A 73 9.37 11.04 24.36
N LEU A 74 10.09 10.10 23.75
CA LEU A 74 10.28 10.08 22.30
C LEU A 74 9.10 9.39 21.60
N THR A 75 8.67 9.93 20.46
CA THR A 75 7.70 9.26 19.60
C THR A 75 8.34 8.09 18.86
N GLY A 76 7.54 7.18 18.30
CA GLY A 76 8.04 6.11 17.44
C GLY A 76 8.89 6.63 16.26
N ASN A 77 8.51 7.78 15.71
CA ASN A 77 9.24 8.45 14.63
C ASN A 77 10.61 9.00 15.09
N ASP A 78 10.68 9.58 16.29
CA ASP A 78 11.96 10.05 16.85
C ASP A 78 12.92 8.89 17.09
N ILE A 79 12.41 7.79 17.61
CA ILE A 79 13.17 6.55 17.84
C ILE A 79 13.69 5.99 16.51
N ALA A 80 12.84 5.90 15.49
CA ALA A 80 13.24 5.45 14.16
C ALA A 80 14.31 6.35 13.54
N LYS A 81 14.20 7.68 13.73
CA LYS A 81 15.20 8.64 13.28
C LYS A 81 16.55 8.44 14.00
N LEU A 82 16.56 8.27 15.31
CA LEU A 82 17.79 8.01 16.07
C LEU A 82 18.47 6.71 15.64
N ILE A 83 17.69 5.65 15.37
CA ILE A 83 18.23 4.39 14.85
C ILE A 83 18.87 4.62 13.47
N LYS A 84 18.18 5.28 12.56
CA LYS A 84 18.67 5.57 11.19
C LYS A 84 19.95 6.40 11.18
N GLU A 85 20.04 7.41 12.07
CA GLU A 85 21.16 8.35 12.16
C GLU A 85 22.33 7.83 13.01
N SER A 86 22.25 6.60 13.50
CA SER A 86 23.30 6.00 14.32
C SER A 86 24.64 5.92 13.58
N GLN A 87 25.72 6.28 14.32
CA GLN A 87 27.07 6.35 13.76
C GLN A 87 27.55 5.02 13.20
N ASN A 88 28.25 5.08 12.06
CA ASN A 88 28.80 3.91 11.37
C ASN A 88 27.76 2.83 11.03
N LYS A 89 26.49 3.21 10.90
CA LYS A 89 25.36 2.28 10.65
C LYS A 89 25.28 1.17 11.71
N LYS A 90 25.63 1.45 12.96
CA LYS A 90 25.50 0.53 14.09
C LYS A 90 24.72 1.19 15.22
N VAL A 91 23.81 0.44 15.81
CA VAL A 91 23.00 0.89 16.94
C VAL A 91 22.96 -0.18 18.01
N SER A 92 23.12 0.24 19.26
CA SER A 92 22.91 -0.61 20.44
C SER A 92 21.55 -0.27 21.04
N LEU A 93 20.65 -1.23 21.11
CA LEU A 93 19.33 -1.09 21.71
C LEU A 93 19.32 -1.76 23.08
N THR A 94 18.87 -1.08 24.12
CA THR A 94 18.52 -1.70 25.39
C THR A 94 17.06 -2.11 25.33
N ILE A 95 16.81 -3.41 25.48
CA ILE A 95 15.50 -4.04 25.33
C ILE A 95 15.01 -4.53 26.69
N LYS A 96 13.73 -4.28 26.96
CA LYS A 96 12.99 -4.92 28.06
C LYS A 96 11.99 -5.91 27.49
N ARG A 97 12.10 -7.18 27.91
CA ARG A 97 11.18 -8.29 27.60
C ARG A 97 10.67 -8.88 28.89
N GLY A 98 9.44 -8.56 29.27
CA GLY A 98 8.93 -8.90 30.61
C GLY A 98 9.79 -8.26 31.70
N GLU A 99 10.42 -9.07 32.54
CA GLU A 99 11.33 -8.62 33.63
C GLU A 99 12.81 -8.61 33.20
N GLU A 100 13.12 -9.13 32.02
CA GLU A 100 14.51 -9.21 31.53
C GLU A 100 14.90 -7.91 30.82
N ILE A 101 16.11 -7.43 31.09
CA ILE A 101 16.72 -6.28 30.37
C ILE A 101 18.04 -6.75 29.78
N PHE A 102 18.21 -6.55 28.46
CA PHE A 102 19.42 -6.93 27.73
C PHE A 102 19.74 -5.95 26.61
N ASN A 103 20.98 -5.96 26.15
CA ASN A 103 21.41 -5.14 25.03
C ASN A 103 21.52 -5.97 23.76
N VAL A 104 21.16 -5.34 22.65
CA VAL A 104 21.26 -5.92 21.29
C VAL A 104 21.97 -4.94 20.38
N ASP A 105 23.09 -5.36 19.80
CA ASP A 105 23.83 -4.57 18.81
C ASP A 105 23.37 -4.96 17.41
N LEU A 106 22.94 -3.98 16.64
CA LEU A 106 22.35 -4.16 15.30
C LEU A 106 23.09 -3.31 14.27
N ASN A 107 23.15 -3.83 13.04
CA ASN A 107 23.51 -3.01 11.88
C ASN A 107 22.26 -2.33 11.34
N VAL A 108 22.39 -1.06 10.98
CA VAL A 108 21.37 -0.33 10.21
C VAL A 108 21.59 -0.67 8.74
N GLU A 109 20.62 -1.30 8.13
CA GLU A 109 20.68 -1.78 6.74
C GLU A 109 19.61 -1.10 5.89
N THR A 110 19.79 -1.11 4.56
CA THR A 110 18.73 -0.77 3.62
C THR A 110 17.81 -1.97 3.50
N LEU A 111 16.58 -1.86 3.95
CA LEU A 111 15.59 -2.92 4.01
C LEU A 111 14.45 -2.64 3.04
N SER A 112 13.83 -3.69 2.50
CA SER A 112 12.61 -3.55 1.71
C SER A 112 11.43 -3.22 2.61
N VAL A 113 10.62 -2.24 2.18
CA VAL A 113 9.32 -1.95 2.81
C VAL A 113 8.32 -2.98 2.30
N PRO A 114 7.64 -3.74 3.15
CA PRO A 114 6.54 -4.57 2.71
C PRO A 114 5.44 -3.70 2.10
N ALA A 115 5.17 -3.90 0.81
CA ALA A 115 4.15 -3.16 0.06
C ALA A 115 2.85 -3.96 -0.09
N ILE A 116 2.81 -5.18 0.44
CA ILE A 116 1.67 -6.09 0.36
C ILE A 116 1.37 -6.74 1.71
N ASP A 117 0.11 -7.09 1.87
CA ASP A 117 -0.35 -8.07 2.86
C ASP A 117 -1.15 -9.15 2.13
N TYR A 118 -1.00 -10.43 2.48
CA TYR A 118 -1.67 -11.51 1.79
C TYR A 118 -1.97 -12.70 2.69
N LYS A 119 -3.03 -13.41 2.36
CA LYS A 119 -3.46 -14.64 3.05
C LYS A 119 -4.32 -15.50 2.13
N VAL A 120 -4.49 -16.76 2.52
CA VAL A 120 -5.47 -17.66 1.89
C VAL A 120 -6.72 -17.68 2.75
N LEU A 121 -7.83 -17.27 2.15
CA LEU A 121 -9.18 -17.44 2.70
C LEU A 121 -9.72 -18.79 2.23
N SER A 122 -10.30 -19.56 3.12
CA SER A 122 -10.79 -20.90 2.74
C SER A 122 -12.08 -21.26 3.47
N ASN A 123 -12.86 -22.12 2.80
CA ASN A 123 -13.87 -22.98 3.43
C ASN A 123 -13.59 -24.42 3.01
N ASP A 124 -14.48 -25.36 3.36
CA ASP A 124 -14.30 -26.80 3.07
C ASP A 124 -14.09 -27.12 1.57
N ASN A 125 -14.56 -26.25 0.67
CA ASN A 125 -14.63 -26.51 -0.76
C ASN A 125 -13.83 -25.56 -1.64
N LYS A 126 -13.37 -24.39 -1.11
CA LYS A 126 -12.72 -23.35 -1.91
C LYS A 126 -11.59 -22.66 -1.16
N LYS A 127 -10.57 -22.29 -1.93
CA LYS A 127 -9.46 -21.45 -1.47
C LYS A 127 -9.37 -20.20 -2.34
N VAL A 128 -9.42 -19.06 -1.71
CA VAL A 128 -9.35 -17.74 -2.35
C VAL A 128 -8.13 -17.00 -1.80
N GLY A 129 -7.25 -16.54 -2.69
CA GLY A 129 -6.18 -15.64 -2.30
C GLY A 129 -6.76 -14.26 -1.94
N TYR A 130 -6.26 -13.65 -0.89
CA TYR A 130 -6.45 -12.23 -0.59
C TYR A 130 -5.10 -11.56 -0.64
N LEU A 131 -4.97 -10.51 -1.44
CA LEU A 131 -3.76 -9.75 -1.64
C LEU A 131 -4.10 -8.25 -1.57
N ALA A 132 -3.63 -7.56 -0.54
CA ALA A 132 -3.72 -6.12 -0.42
C ALA A 132 -2.41 -5.46 -0.83
N ILE A 133 -2.48 -4.38 -1.61
CA ILE A 133 -1.32 -3.59 -2.04
C ILE A 133 -1.44 -2.20 -1.40
N SER A 134 -0.45 -1.80 -0.61
CA SER A 134 -0.42 -0.51 0.08
C SER A 134 0.26 0.61 -0.70
N THR A 135 1.22 0.29 -1.58
CA THR A 135 1.97 1.28 -2.38
C THR A 135 2.62 0.64 -3.61
N PHE A 136 2.82 1.44 -4.65
CA PHE A 136 3.48 1.02 -5.89
C PHE A 136 4.94 1.48 -5.90
N SER A 137 5.83 0.61 -5.43
CA SER A 137 7.28 0.83 -5.34
C SER A 137 8.05 -0.08 -6.29
N ASN A 138 9.36 0.17 -6.46
CA ASN A 138 10.24 -0.65 -7.29
C ASN A 138 10.31 -2.13 -6.85
N THR A 139 10.01 -2.42 -5.59
CA THR A 139 10.04 -3.79 -5.05
C THR A 139 8.70 -4.53 -5.16
N LEU A 140 7.61 -3.84 -5.55
CA LEU A 140 6.26 -4.39 -5.53
C LEU A 140 6.10 -5.61 -6.44
N GLY A 141 6.57 -5.53 -7.70
CA GLY A 141 6.40 -6.61 -8.66
C GLY A 141 6.94 -7.95 -8.17
N SER A 142 8.12 -7.94 -7.54
CA SER A 142 8.71 -9.15 -6.95
C SER A 142 7.97 -9.64 -5.72
N GLN A 143 7.48 -8.73 -4.86
CA GLN A 143 6.70 -9.09 -3.67
C GLN A 143 5.38 -9.76 -4.09
N VAL A 144 4.65 -9.16 -5.05
CA VAL A 144 3.39 -9.73 -5.56
C VAL A 144 3.62 -11.08 -6.22
N LYS A 145 4.67 -11.22 -7.04
CA LYS A 145 5.01 -12.48 -7.68
C LYS A 145 5.20 -13.61 -6.64
N ASN A 146 6.04 -13.37 -5.63
CA ASN A 146 6.31 -14.37 -4.59
C ASN A 146 5.03 -14.73 -3.80
N ALA A 147 4.22 -13.75 -3.43
CA ALA A 147 2.96 -13.98 -2.73
C ALA A 147 1.97 -14.81 -3.57
N LEU A 148 1.87 -14.52 -4.87
CA LEU A 148 1.02 -15.31 -5.78
C LEU A 148 1.52 -16.75 -5.90
N GLU A 149 2.82 -16.98 -6.06
CA GLU A 149 3.42 -18.31 -6.12
C GLU A 149 3.17 -19.12 -4.83
N GLU A 150 3.26 -18.49 -3.67
CA GLU A 150 2.94 -19.13 -2.38
C GLU A 150 1.45 -19.48 -2.26
N MET A 151 0.56 -18.55 -2.59
CA MET A 151 -0.89 -18.77 -2.53
C MET A 151 -1.33 -19.81 -3.57
N GLU A 152 -0.76 -19.79 -4.78
CA GLU A 152 -1.01 -20.77 -5.83
C GLU A 152 -0.52 -22.17 -5.42
N SER A 153 0.63 -22.25 -4.75
CA SER A 153 1.12 -23.52 -4.18
C SER A 153 0.23 -24.03 -3.04
N ALA A 154 -0.46 -23.15 -2.33
CA ALA A 154 -1.47 -23.51 -1.35
C ALA A 154 -2.82 -23.91 -2.00
N GLY A 155 -2.96 -23.76 -3.32
CA GLY A 155 -4.09 -24.21 -4.12
C GLY A 155 -5.24 -23.23 -4.19
N ILE A 156 -4.98 -21.92 -4.28
CA ILE A 156 -6.04 -20.94 -4.54
C ILE A 156 -6.65 -21.15 -5.94
N GLU A 157 -7.95 -20.90 -6.05
CA GLU A 157 -8.72 -21.00 -7.29
C GLU A 157 -9.24 -19.64 -7.78
N SER A 158 -9.04 -18.60 -7.00
CA SER A 158 -9.47 -17.23 -7.29
C SER A 158 -8.73 -16.23 -6.38
N LEU A 159 -8.81 -14.94 -6.69
CA LEU A 159 -8.08 -13.87 -5.99
C LEU A 159 -9.00 -12.69 -5.68
N ILE A 160 -8.90 -12.15 -4.48
CA ILE A 160 -9.33 -10.81 -4.12
C ILE A 160 -8.09 -9.92 -4.10
N LEU A 161 -8.05 -8.92 -4.99
CA LEU A 161 -7.00 -7.90 -5.02
C LEU A 161 -7.53 -6.62 -4.38
N ASP A 162 -6.99 -6.24 -3.23
CA ASP A 162 -7.42 -5.06 -2.50
C ASP A 162 -6.51 -3.86 -2.79
N LEU A 163 -7.07 -2.86 -3.46
CA LEU A 163 -6.43 -1.59 -3.79
C LEU A 163 -7.04 -0.41 -3.03
N ARG A 164 -7.91 -0.67 -2.06
CA ARG A 164 -8.51 0.37 -1.23
C ARG A 164 -7.43 1.12 -0.46
N ASN A 165 -7.63 2.42 -0.28
CA ASN A 165 -6.71 3.33 0.43
C ASN A 165 -5.29 3.40 -0.17
N ASN A 166 -5.10 2.96 -1.42
CA ASN A 166 -3.81 2.99 -2.11
C ASN A 166 -3.75 4.17 -3.10
N GLY A 167 -3.04 5.22 -2.75
CA GLY A 167 -2.85 6.42 -3.56
C GLY A 167 -1.93 6.23 -4.79
N GLY A 168 -1.43 5.02 -5.05
CA GLY A 168 -0.59 4.71 -6.20
C GLY A 168 0.92 4.68 -5.90
N GLY A 169 1.72 5.24 -6.78
CA GLY A 169 3.17 5.24 -6.75
C GLY A 169 3.76 5.18 -8.15
N LEU A 170 4.71 4.29 -8.38
CA LEU A 170 5.37 4.13 -9.68
C LEU A 170 4.44 3.47 -10.71
N LEU A 171 4.31 4.14 -11.87
CA LEU A 171 3.62 3.58 -13.04
C LEU A 171 4.25 2.25 -13.48
N SER A 172 5.58 2.16 -13.48
CA SER A 172 6.29 0.92 -13.84
C SER A 172 5.91 -0.25 -12.95
N ALA A 173 5.71 -0.01 -11.65
CA ALA A 173 5.28 -1.05 -10.72
C ALA A 173 3.85 -1.55 -11.01
N ALA A 174 2.94 -0.67 -11.45
CA ALA A 174 1.62 -1.10 -11.91
C ALA A 174 1.71 -1.98 -13.17
N VAL A 175 2.59 -1.63 -14.11
CA VAL A 175 2.88 -2.45 -15.29
C VAL A 175 3.47 -3.80 -14.90
N ASP A 176 4.44 -3.83 -14.00
CA ASP A 176 5.07 -5.07 -13.53
C ASP A 176 4.05 -6.01 -12.89
N VAL A 177 3.13 -5.48 -12.09
CA VAL A 177 2.05 -6.28 -11.49
C VAL A 177 1.04 -6.73 -12.54
N ALA A 178 0.61 -5.84 -13.47
CA ALA A 178 -0.32 -6.21 -14.54
C ALA A 178 0.24 -7.35 -15.41
N ASN A 179 1.54 -7.31 -15.71
CA ASN A 179 2.24 -8.35 -16.46
C ASN A 179 2.25 -9.72 -15.78
N LEU A 180 1.94 -9.81 -14.48
CA LEU A 180 1.79 -11.10 -13.78
C LEU A 180 0.44 -11.78 -14.07
N PHE A 181 -0.52 -11.06 -14.62
CA PHE A 181 -1.89 -11.53 -14.81
C PHE A 181 -2.31 -11.60 -16.28
N LEU A 182 -1.93 -10.59 -17.05
CA LEU A 182 -2.44 -10.42 -18.41
C LEU A 182 -1.85 -11.41 -19.40
N GLU A 183 -2.56 -11.62 -20.49
CA GLU A 183 -2.07 -12.32 -21.67
C GLU A 183 -1.25 -11.36 -22.54
N LYS A 184 -0.15 -11.85 -23.08
CA LYS A 184 0.70 -11.08 -24.00
C LYS A 184 -0.09 -10.38 -25.10
N GLY A 185 0.17 -9.10 -25.27
CA GLY A 185 -0.49 -8.25 -26.25
C GLY A 185 -1.78 -7.58 -25.76
N LYS A 186 -2.23 -7.87 -24.54
CA LYS A 186 -3.34 -7.13 -23.90
C LYS A 186 -2.87 -5.74 -23.46
N ALA A 187 -3.71 -4.73 -23.66
CA ALA A 187 -3.40 -3.37 -23.25
C ALA A 187 -3.40 -3.23 -21.71
N ILE A 188 -2.45 -2.46 -21.20
CA ILE A 188 -2.36 -2.13 -19.77
C ILE A 188 -2.91 -0.71 -19.55
N TYR A 189 -2.49 0.25 -20.35
CA TYR A 189 -2.93 1.65 -20.32
C TYR A 189 -2.55 2.34 -21.62
N GLY A 190 -3.12 3.53 -21.87
CA GLY A 190 -2.72 4.44 -22.93
C GLY A 190 -2.19 5.76 -22.37
N LEU A 191 -1.31 6.44 -23.11
CA LEU A 191 -0.92 7.82 -22.87
C LEU A 191 -1.47 8.70 -23.95
N GLU A 192 -2.27 9.69 -23.58
CA GLU A 192 -2.79 10.70 -24.47
C GLU A 192 -1.69 11.72 -24.80
N GLY A 193 -1.54 12.02 -26.09
CA GLY A 193 -0.63 13.04 -26.57
C GLY A 193 -1.05 14.44 -26.12
N LYS A 194 -0.11 15.40 -26.16
CA LYS A 194 -0.35 16.79 -25.71
C LYS A 194 -1.47 17.53 -26.46
N ASP A 195 -1.79 17.07 -27.64
CA ASP A 195 -2.85 17.64 -28.50
C ASP A 195 -4.20 16.89 -28.40
N GLY A 196 -4.27 15.86 -27.54
CA GLY A 196 -5.47 15.04 -27.35
C GLY A 196 -5.86 14.20 -28.55
N LYS A 197 -4.99 14.06 -29.55
CA LYS A 197 -5.34 13.41 -30.82
C LYS A 197 -4.80 11.99 -30.97
N ASP A 198 -3.65 11.72 -30.38
CA ASP A 198 -2.96 10.44 -30.52
C ASP A 198 -2.80 9.79 -29.14
N THR A 199 -3.34 8.58 -28.98
CA THR A 199 -3.12 7.76 -27.78
C THR A 199 -2.13 6.65 -28.10
N LYS A 200 -1.04 6.61 -27.33
CA LYS A 200 -0.06 5.50 -27.39
C LYS A 200 -0.38 4.47 -26.32
N PHE A 201 -0.79 3.28 -26.74
CA PHE A 201 -1.04 2.18 -25.83
C PHE A 201 0.23 1.42 -25.46
N TYR A 202 0.26 0.93 -24.22
CA TYR A 202 1.28 0.06 -23.66
C TYR A 202 0.65 -1.29 -23.35
N TYR A 203 1.32 -2.36 -23.76
CA TYR A 203 0.78 -3.72 -23.77
C TYR A 203 1.65 -4.61 -22.91
N ASP A 204 1.06 -5.70 -22.41
CA ASP A 204 1.82 -6.79 -21.83
C ASP A 204 2.74 -7.41 -22.89
N THR A 205 4.00 -7.56 -22.52
CA THR A 205 5.05 -8.17 -23.39
C THR A 205 5.52 -9.51 -22.85
N THR A 206 5.02 -9.96 -21.72
CA THR A 206 5.41 -11.20 -21.06
C THR A 206 4.66 -12.40 -21.64
N SER A 207 5.05 -13.60 -21.24
CA SER A 207 4.32 -14.83 -21.55
C SER A 207 3.59 -15.40 -20.33
N THR A 208 3.64 -14.68 -19.21
CA THR A 208 2.93 -15.08 -17.98
C THR A 208 1.44 -14.79 -18.15
N ARG A 209 0.60 -15.74 -17.79
CA ARG A 209 -0.84 -15.58 -17.78
C ARG A 209 -1.42 -16.32 -16.59
N ARG A 210 -2.38 -15.70 -15.93
CA ARG A 210 -3.24 -16.33 -14.94
C ARG A 210 -4.65 -16.41 -15.45
N GLU A 211 -5.42 -17.42 -15.04
CA GLU A 211 -6.74 -17.67 -15.61
C GLU A 211 -7.85 -17.79 -14.55
N TYR A 212 -7.51 -17.64 -13.26
CA TYR A 212 -8.51 -17.72 -12.21
C TYR A 212 -9.29 -16.41 -12.03
N PRO A 213 -10.56 -16.46 -11.57
CA PRO A 213 -11.35 -15.26 -11.32
C PRO A 213 -10.67 -14.30 -10.35
N ILE A 214 -10.75 -12.99 -10.65
CA ILE A 214 -10.23 -11.92 -9.80
C ILE A 214 -11.37 -10.95 -9.45
N VAL A 215 -11.46 -10.58 -8.18
CA VAL A 215 -12.27 -9.45 -7.71
C VAL A 215 -11.32 -8.36 -7.22
N VAL A 216 -11.46 -7.15 -7.79
CA VAL A 216 -10.70 -5.96 -7.39
C VAL A 216 -11.53 -5.13 -6.43
N LEU A 217 -11.00 -4.87 -5.22
CA LEU A 217 -11.57 -3.94 -4.27
C LEU A 217 -10.96 -2.56 -4.46
N MET A 218 -11.81 -1.51 -4.52
CA MET A 218 -11.39 -0.12 -4.68
C MET A 218 -12.28 0.84 -3.90
N ASN A 219 -11.75 2.03 -3.61
CA ASN A 219 -12.51 3.12 -2.98
C ASN A 219 -12.03 4.50 -3.44
N GLY A 220 -12.62 5.57 -2.92
CA GLY A 220 -12.27 6.95 -3.27
C GLY A 220 -10.82 7.37 -3.01
N ALA A 221 -10.04 6.60 -2.25
CA ALA A 221 -8.61 6.80 -2.05
C ALA A 221 -7.73 5.93 -2.97
N THR A 222 -8.32 5.03 -3.78
CA THR A 222 -7.63 4.30 -4.84
C THR A 222 -7.28 5.27 -5.97
N ALA A 223 -5.99 5.54 -6.22
CA ALA A 223 -5.58 6.60 -7.14
C ALA A 223 -4.37 6.24 -8.02
N SER A 224 -4.26 6.89 -9.22
CA SER A 224 -3.05 6.87 -10.06
C SER A 224 -2.63 5.46 -10.49
N ALA A 225 -1.44 4.95 -10.10
CA ALA A 225 -0.94 3.63 -10.44
C ALA A 225 -1.90 2.49 -10.01
N SER A 226 -2.63 2.68 -8.90
CA SER A 226 -3.70 1.76 -8.47
C SER A 226 -4.85 1.71 -9.46
N GLU A 227 -5.24 2.86 -10.01
CA GLU A 227 -6.30 2.94 -11.03
C GLU A 227 -5.85 2.34 -12.36
N ILE A 228 -4.57 2.50 -12.71
CA ILE A 228 -3.99 1.86 -13.90
C ILE A 228 -4.03 0.33 -13.76
N LEU A 229 -3.62 -0.22 -12.63
CA LEU A 229 -3.72 -1.66 -12.39
C LEU A 229 -5.17 -2.14 -12.36
N ALA A 230 -6.06 -1.42 -11.66
CA ALA A 230 -7.48 -1.76 -11.59
C ALA A 230 -8.10 -1.80 -12.99
N SER A 231 -7.92 -0.73 -13.80
CA SER A 231 -8.47 -0.68 -15.16
C SER A 231 -7.88 -1.77 -16.07
N ALA A 232 -6.59 -2.05 -15.98
CA ALA A 232 -5.95 -3.12 -16.73
C ALA A 232 -6.56 -4.49 -16.42
N LEU A 233 -6.85 -4.76 -15.15
CA LEU A 233 -7.47 -6.01 -14.73
C LEU A 233 -8.96 -6.07 -15.11
N ILE A 234 -9.69 -4.97 -14.98
CA ILE A 234 -11.11 -4.91 -15.37
C ILE A 234 -11.25 -5.05 -16.88
N ASP A 235 -10.58 -4.20 -17.65
CA ASP A 235 -10.80 -4.07 -19.09
C ASP A 235 -10.10 -5.16 -19.91
N SER A 236 -8.88 -5.57 -19.52
CA SER A 236 -8.06 -6.48 -20.31
C SER A 236 -8.02 -7.92 -19.78
N TYR A 237 -8.21 -8.12 -18.47
CA TYR A 237 -8.28 -9.44 -17.87
C TYR A 237 -9.72 -9.94 -17.73
N GLY A 238 -10.69 -9.06 -17.47
CA GLY A 238 -12.07 -9.39 -17.17
C GLY A 238 -12.33 -9.60 -15.67
N ALA A 239 -11.59 -8.91 -14.81
CA ALA A 239 -11.83 -8.93 -13.39
C ALA A 239 -13.12 -8.17 -13.03
N THR A 240 -13.84 -8.66 -12.02
CA THR A 240 -14.97 -7.97 -11.41
C THR A 240 -14.48 -6.94 -10.41
N SER A 241 -15.15 -5.79 -10.30
CA SER A 241 -14.81 -4.75 -9.35
C SER A 241 -15.91 -4.49 -8.32
N VAL A 242 -15.51 -4.25 -7.07
CA VAL A 242 -16.39 -4.01 -5.92
C VAL A 242 -15.87 -2.83 -5.10
N GLY A 243 -16.76 -2.01 -4.60
CA GLY A 243 -16.42 -0.91 -3.70
C GLY A 243 -17.08 0.39 -4.09
N THR A 244 -16.35 1.49 -4.01
CA THR A 244 -16.81 2.82 -4.42
C THR A 244 -15.94 3.39 -5.55
N THR A 245 -16.43 4.44 -6.24
CA THR A 245 -15.69 5.08 -7.33
C THR A 245 -14.31 5.52 -6.85
N SER A 246 -13.29 5.24 -7.68
CA SER A 246 -11.90 5.59 -7.39
C SER A 246 -11.67 7.12 -7.46
N TYR A 247 -10.47 7.56 -7.12
CA TYR A 247 -10.14 8.99 -6.98
C TYR A 247 -10.25 9.80 -8.29
N GLY A 248 -9.86 9.21 -9.43
CA GLY A 248 -9.85 9.91 -10.70
C GLY A 248 -8.58 10.71 -10.96
N LYS A 249 -7.40 10.16 -10.68
CA LYS A 249 -6.12 10.78 -11.01
C LYS A 249 -5.61 10.32 -12.37
N GLY A 250 -6.10 10.99 -13.45
CA GLY A 250 -5.70 10.70 -14.83
C GLY A 250 -4.34 11.29 -15.23
N LYS A 251 -3.69 12.07 -14.37
CA LYS A 251 -2.44 12.79 -14.70
C LYS A 251 -1.19 11.96 -14.43
N VAL A 252 -0.32 11.85 -15.44
CA VAL A 252 1.00 11.25 -15.32
C VAL A 252 2.02 12.32 -14.97
N GLN A 253 2.80 12.06 -13.92
CA GLN A 253 3.81 12.97 -13.41
C GLN A 253 5.23 12.41 -13.63
N GLN A 254 6.17 13.32 -13.83
CA GLN A 254 7.60 13.04 -13.82
C GLN A 254 8.29 13.93 -12.80
N THR A 255 9.46 13.48 -12.34
CA THR A 255 10.33 14.25 -11.47
C THR A 255 11.61 14.60 -12.21
N LYS A 256 12.12 15.82 -11.95
CA LYS A 256 13.43 16.25 -12.41
C LYS A 256 14.25 16.72 -11.22
N GLN A 257 15.38 16.05 -10.98
CA GLN A 257 16.31 16.46 -9.94
C GLN A 257 17.07 17.72 -10.37
N LEU A 258 17.22 18.65 -9.44
CA LEU A 258 17.99 19.87 -9.58
C LEU A 258 19.41 19.66 -9.05
N SER A 259 20.32 20.58 -9.39
CA SER A 259 21.75 20.48 -9.04
C SER A 259 22.02 20.50 -7.53
N ASP A 260 21.10 21.05 -6.75
CA ASP A 260 21.19 21.12 -5.30
C ASP A 260 20.59 19.88 -4.58
N GLY A 261 20.03 18.90 -5.33
CA GLY A 261 19.44 17.70 -4.81
C GLY A 261 17.93 17.76 -4.56
N SER A 262 17.31 18.92 -4.72
CA SER A 262 15.85 19.08 -4.71
C SER A 262 15.20 18.51 -5.98
N LEU A 263 13.87 18.37 -6.00
CA LEU A 263 13.11 17.85 -7.14
C LEU A 263 12.01 18.82 -7.59
N VAL A 264 11.77 18.84 -8.88
CA VAL A 264 10.53 19.39 -9.44
C VAL A 264 9.69 18.21 -9.96
N LYS A 265 8.48 18.08 -9.42
CA LYS A 265 7.46 17.13 -9.88
C LYS A 265 6.47 17.89 -10.76
N TYR A 266 6.19 17.40 -11.99
CA TYR A 266 5.35 18.08 -12.97
C TYR A 266 4.56 17.09 -13.83
N THR A 267 3.38 17.51 -14.27
CA THR A 267 2.51 16.72 -15.14
C THR A 267 3.03 16.73 -16.58
N THR A 268 3.06 15.56 -17.22
CA THR A 268 3.55 15.38 -18.59
C THR A 268 2.47 14.93 -19.55
N SER A 269 1.50 14.14 -19.11
CA SER A 269 0.49 13.52 -19.96
C SER A 269 -0.77 13.20 -19.16
N LEU A 270 -1.86 12.89 -19.86
CA LEU A 270 -2.98 12.14 -19.33
C LEU A 270 -2.83 10.68 -19.69
N TRP A 271 -3.32 9.80 -18.84
CA TRP A 271 -3.45 8.39 -19.16
C TRP A 271 -4.91 8.01 -19.36
N VAL A 272 -5.14 6.98 -20.14
CA VAL A 272 -6.44 6.40 -20.41
C VAL A 272 -6.44 4.89 -20.14
N THR A 273 -7.62 4.36 -19.85
CA THR A 273 -7.81 2.92 -19.64
C THR A 273 -7.52 2.12 -20.91
N PRO A 274 -7.38 0.78 -20.85
CA PRO A 274 -7.31 -0.07 -22.04
C PRO A 274 -8.45 0.17 -23.04
N ASN A 275 -9.64 0.54 -22.57
CA ASN A 275 -10.80 0.90 -23.40
C ASN A 275 -10.76 2.33 -23.95
N ASN A 276 -9.64 3.04 -23.76
CA ASN A 276 -9.45 4.44 -24.20
C ASN A 276 -10.36 5.45 -23.48
N GLU A 277 -10.68 5.21 -22.23
CA GLU A 277 -11.48 6.11 -21.40
C GLU A 277 -10.58 6.97 -20.53
N CYS A 278 -10.80 8.29 -20.54
CA CYS A 278 -10.14 9.21 -19.62
C CYS A 278 -10.85 9.21 -18.28
N ILE A 279 -10.12 8.92 -17.20
CA ILE A 279 -10.68 8.85 -15.85
C ILE A 279 -10.40 10.12 -15.03
N ASP A 280 -9.69 11.11 -15.61
CA ASP A 280 -9.28 12.32 -14.87
C ASP A 280 -10.51 13.05 -14.31
N THR A 281 -10.53 13.23 -12.99
CA THR A 281 -11.62 13.81 -12.18
C THR A 281 -12.88 12.95 -12.00
N TYR A 282 -13.04 11.85 -12.75
CA TYR A 282 -14.24 11.01 -12.68
C TYR A 282 -14.02 9.70 -11.93
N GLY A 283 -12.80 9.15 -12.00
CA GLY A 283 -12.47 7.85 -11.43
C GLY A 283 -13.03 6.67 -12.21
N ILE A 284 -12.81 5.48 -11.67
CA ILE A 284 -13.34 4.21 -12.16
C ILE A 284 -14.52 3.83 -11.29
N SER A 285 -15.70 3.68 -11.87
CA SER A 285 -16.89 3.18 -11.15
C SER A 285 -16.83 1.67 -11.06
N PRO A 286 -17.00 1.06 -9.86
CA PRO A 286 -17.01 -0.39 -9.74
C PRO A 286 -18.27 -1.00 -10.35
N GLU A 287 -18.17 -2.26 -10.80
CA GLU A 287 -19.32 -3.04 -11.27
C GLU A 287 -20.34 -3.25 -10.15
N TYR A 288 -19.86 -3.50 -8.93
CA TYR A 288 -20.70 -3.61 -7.74
C TYR A 288 -20.40 -2.44 -6.79
N GLY A 289 -21.26 -1.41 -6.81
CA GLY A 289 -21.21 -0.29 -5.87
C GLY A 289 -21.62 -0.75 -4.46
N VAL A 290 -20.68 -0.80 -3.54
CA VAL A 290 -20.89 -1.24 -2.15
C VAL A 290 -20.18 -0.28 -1.22
N GLU A 291 -20.91 0.33 -0.28
CA GLU A 291 -20.36 1.16 0.78
C GLU A 291 -19.98 0.29 1.99
N LEU A 292 -19.05 0.78 2.81
CA LEU A 292 -18.77 0.18 4.11
C LEU A 292 -19.96 0.42 5.06
N ASP A 293 -20.30 -0.55 5.91
CA ASP A 293 -21.27 -0.35 6.98
C ASP A 293 -20.55 0.18 8.22
N ILE A 294 -20.65 1.49 8.43
CA ILE A 294 -20.01 2.20 9.54
C ILE A 294 -21.08 2.59 10.55
N LYS A 295 -20.90 2.18 11.80
CA LYS A 295 -21.79 2.53 12.91
C LYS A 295 -21.18 3.65 13.73
N TYR A 296 -21.99 4.64 14.05
CA TYR A 296 -21.59 5.81 14.85
C TYR A 296 -22.36 5.84 16.17
N ASP A 297 -21.78 6.42 17.23
CA ASP A 297 -22.48 6.77 18.45
C ASP A 297 -23.21 8.13 18.33
N GLU A 298 -23.80 8.60 19.44
CA GLU A 298 -24.53 9.87 19.49
C GLU A 298 -23.61 11.10 19.33
N ASP A 299 -22.31 10.94 19.48
CA ASP A 299 -21.27 11.99 19.33
C ASP A 299 -20.50 11.88 18.01
N ASP A 300 -21.03 11.12 17.01
CA ASP A 300 -20.42 10.86 15.69
C ASP A 300 -19.09 10.09 15.74
N ASN A 301 -18.74 9.40 16.83
CA ASN A 301 -17.58 8.53 16.87
C ASN A 301 -17.90 7.17 16.24
N ILE A 302 -16.92 6.59 15.52
CA ILE A 302 -17.07 5.26 14.94
C ILE A 302 -17.03 4.22 16.07
N ILE A 303 -18.12 3.46 16.23
CA ILE A 303 -18.28 2.40 17.22
C ILE A 303 -18.31 0.99 16.61
N GLY A 304 -18.32 0.91 15.28
CA GLY A 304 -18.26 -0.36 14.57
C GLY A 304 -18.10 -0.17 13.08
N LEU A 305 -17.40 -1.13 12.46
CA LEU A 305 -17.17 -1.18 11.03
C LEU A 305 -17.39 -2.60 10.54
N THR A 306 -18.25 -2.77 9.53
CA THR A 306 -18.41 -4.05 8.82
C THR A 306 -17.90 -3.89 7.41
N ASP A 307 -16.93 -4.73 7.00
CA ASP A 307 -16.38 -4.72 5.64
C ASP A 307 -17.32 -5.42 4.65
N THR A 308 -18.42 -4.74 4.33
CA THR A 308 -19.42 -5.19 3.35
C THR A 308 -18.85 -5.36 1.95
N GLN A 309 -17.78 -4.62 1.60
CA GLN A 309 -17.08 -4.72 0.33
C GLN A 309 -16.31 -6.05 0.22
N LEU A 310 -15.54 -6.41 1.26
CA LEU A 310 -14.87 -7.71 1.32
C LEU A 310 -15.88 -8.85 1.40
N ALA A 311 -16.97 -8.70 2.16
CA ALA A 311 -18.08 -9.66 2.22
C ALA A 311 -18.65 -9.93 0.82
N LYS A 312 -18.92 -8.87 0.05
CA LYS A 312 -19.39 -8.99 -1.34
C LYS A 312 -18.38 -9.70 -2.25
N ALA A 313 -17.10 -9.35 -2.15
CA ALA A 313 -16.04 -10.00 -2.93
C ALA A 313 -15.93 -11.51 -2.62
N ARG A 314 -16.01 -11.88 -1.34
CA ARG A 314 -16.05 -13.28 -0.89
C ARG A 314 -17.23 -14.03 -1.49
N SER A 315 -18.41 -13.44 -1.43
CA SER A 315 -19.66 -14.02 -1.96
C SER A 315 -19.56 -14.27 -3.48
N LEU A 316 -19.02 -13.30 -4.25
CA LEU A 316 -18.81 -13.43 -5.69
C LEU A 316 -17.87 -14.58 -6.05
N LEU A 317 -16.92 -14.91 -5.19
CA LEU A 317 -15.98 -16.01 -5.37
C LEU A 317 -16.42 -17.31 -4.66
N GLY A 318 -17.65 -17.36 -4.13
CA GLY A 318 -18.27 -18.54 -3.54
C GLY A 318 -17.77 -18.91 -2.14
N LEU A 319 -17.21 -17.94 -1.41
CA LEU A 319 -17.01 -18.04 0.04
C LEU A 319 -18.23 -17.46 0.77
N PRO A 320 -18.49 -17.84 2.05
CA PRO A 320 -19.45 -17.14 2.89
C PRO A 320 -19.08 -15.65 3.00
N GLU A 321 -20.08 -14.77 3.05
CA GLU A 321 -19.86 -13.31 3.19
C GLU A 321 -19.05 -13.01 4.45
N TYR A 322 -19.34 -13.67 5.53
CA TYR A 322 -18.63 -13.56 6.81
C TYR A 322 -18.05 -14.91 7.23
N ASP A 323 -16.97 -14.87 8.00
CA ASP A 323 -16.38 -16.05 8.61
C ASP A 323 -16.99 -16.26 10.00
N GLU A 324 -18.11 -16.96 10.06
CA GLU A 324 -18.82 -17.26 11.31
C GLU A 324 -17.98 -18.08 12.31
N THR A 325 -16.91 -18.73 11.82
CA THR A 325 -16.02 -19.57 12.66
C THR A 325 -14.91 -18.76 13.33
N ASN A 326 -14.71 -17.51 12.94
CA ASN A 326 -13.68 -16.63 13.50
C ASN A 326 -14.24 -15.29 13.99
N PRO A 327 -14.93 -15.24 15.13
CA PRO A 327 -15.45 -14.00 15.72
C PRO A 327 -14.37 -12.96 16.03
N LYS A 328 -13.07 -13.32 16.01
CA LYS A 328 -11.93 -12.39 16.14
C LYS A 328 -11.67 -11.56 14.87
N TYR A 329 -12.43 -11.74 13.81
CA TYR A 329 -12.29 -10.90 12.61
C TYR A 329 -12.73 -9.46 12.90
N GLU A 330 -13.74 -9.24 13.76
CA GLU A 330 -14.15 -7.92 14.23
C GLU A 330 -13.14 -7.31 15.23
N GLU A 331 -12.54 -8.12 16.10
CA GLU A 331 -11.54 -7.63 17.07
C GLU A 331 -10.16 -7.30 16.45
N LYS A 332 -9.74 -7.99 15.36
CA LYS A 332 -8.47 -7.68 14.68
C LYS A 332 -8.52 -6.41 13.84
N MET A 333 -9.68 -5.97 13.40
CA MET A 333 -9.85 -4.66 12.77
C MET A 333 -9.74 -3.51 13.79
N ASN A 334 -10.09 -3.77 15.04
CA ASN A 334 -9.96 -2.81 16.16
C ASN A 334 -8.58 -2.81 16.83
N SER A 335 -7.72 -3.78 16.55
CA SER A 335 -6.36 -3.85 17.07
C SER A 335 -5.33 -3.51 16.00
N GLY A 336 -5.19 -2.18 15.72
CA GLY A 336 -3.94 -1.56 15.30
C GLY A 336 -3.15 -2.15 14.14
N ASP A 337 -3.77 -2.80 13.15
CA ASP A 337 -3.07 -3.17 11.92
C ASP A 337 -3.00 -1.94 10.98
N SER A 338 -1.78 -1.60 10.60
CA SER A 338 -1.34 -0.37 9.93
C SER A 338 -2.12 0.07 8.67
N ALA A 339 -2.96 -0.77 8.09
CA ALA A 339 -3.84 -0.41 6.97
C ALA A 339 -5.07 0.40 7.44
N ASN A 340 -5.60 0.14 8.63
CA ASN A 340 -6.72 0.89 9.19
C ASN A 340 -6.29 2.26 9.75
N GLN A 341 -5.08 2.36 10.28
CA GLN A 341 -4.53 3.63 10.77
C GLN A 341 -4.21 4.61 9.62
N ALA A 342 -3.80 4.09 8.45
CA ALA A 342 -3.66 4.90 7.25
C ALA A 342 -5.02 5.41 6.72
N ALA A 343 -6.10 4.64 6.88
CA ALA A 343 -7.45 5.03 6.49
C ALA A 343 -8.01 6.11 7.44
N GLN A 344 -7.82 5.99 8.75
CA GLN A 344 -8.22 7.01 9.73
C GLN A 344 -7.42 8.29 9.56
N ASN A 345 -6.10 8.24 9.39
CA ASN A 345 -5.27 9.42 9.16
C ASN A 345 -5.57 10.11 7.81
N SER A 346 -6.03 9.37 6.80
CA SER A 346 -6.43 9.98 5.51
C SER A 346 -7.82 10.63 5.59
N LEU A 347 -8.71 10.14 6.44
CA LEU A 347 -10.01 10.76 6.71
C LEU A 347 -9.87 12.04 7.55
N GLU A 348 -9.04 12.04 8.58
CA GLU A 348 -8.77 13.23 9.40
C GLU A 348 -8.07 14.34 8.60
N ASN A 349 -7.08 14.01 7.77
CA ASN A 349 -6.39 14.99 6.92
C ASN A 349 -7.29 15.57 5.80
N ASN A 350 -8.34 14.87 5.37
CA ASN A 350 -9.30 15.38 4.39
C ASN A 350 -10.36 16.28 5.03
N ILE A 351 -10.66 16.12 6.31
CA ILE A 351 -11.60 16.98 7.05
C ILE A 351 -10.94 18.34 7.38
N GLU A 352 -9.65 18.37 7.73
CA GLU A 352 -8.93 19.61 8.00
C GLU A 352 -8.58 20.42 6.74
N SER A 353 -8.46 19.80 5.58
CA SER A 353 -8.18 20.50 4.31
C SER A 353 -9.43 21.05 3.59
N GLY A 354 -10.63 20.74 4.08
CA GLY A 354 -11.90 21.19 3.51
C GLY A 354 -12.52 22.43 4.18
N SER A 355 -11.88 22.99 5.21
CA SER A 355 -12.34 24.19 5.91
C SER A 355 -11.27 25.28 5.90
N ASN A 356 -10.99 25.86 4.72
CA ASN A 356 -10.50 27.24 4.54
C ASN A 356 -10.63 27.67 3.07
#